data_57102bbd5f5acd59b7853a4377ca67e8
#
_entry.id   57102bbd5f5acd59b7853a4377ca67e8
#
_cell.length_a   1.000
_cell.length_b   1.000
_cell.length_c   1.000
_cell.angle_alpha   90.00
_cell.angle_beta   90.00
_cell.angle_gamma   90.00
#
_symmetry.space_group_name_H-M   'P 1'
#
loop_
_entity.id
_entity.type
_entity.pdbx_description
1 polymer ?
#
loop_
_entity_poly.entity_id
_entity_poly.type
_entity_poly.pdbx_seq_one_letter_code
_entity_poly.pdbx_strand_id
1 'polypeptide(L)'
;MNIRRGLAAGAGIAAVVAAGIVVESGEPARAVAPPADGVYTFNGPGPGTTWTIGVLCDQVNGSRYYKDYSNPDIMADFCALNVVSATPGAPISTAEKMANFSGRARLTSGLWTFKVDKADGVSCPGGGTGPSTETYAFDNETMAGTHTILHGAVCGLQPEMKKEGFSLQLVGPPPSPIERYPLLCNDIAMCF
;
A
#
# COMPACT_ATOMS: atom_id res chain seq x y z
N MET A 1 34.75 -38.82 -75.12
CA MET A 1 33.99 -40.07 -75.01
C MET A 1 33.90 -40.43 -73.55
N ASN A 2 32.75 -40.71 -73.03
CA ASN A 2 32.31 -41.07 -71.69
C ASN A 2 31.74 -39.91 -70.83
N ILE A 3 30.45 -39.88 -70.94
CA ILE A 3 29.49 -39.13 -70.14
C ILE A 3 29.31 -39.88 -68.82
N ARG A 4 29.45 -39.20 -67.68
CA ARG A 4 28.90 -39.69 -66.41
C ARG A 4 27.92 -38.68 -65.87
N ARG A 5 26.65 -39.09 -65.83
CA ARG A 5 25.53 -38.42 -65.20
C ARG A 5 25.67 -38.56 -63.70
N GLY A 6 25.71 -37.43 -63.01
CA GLY A 6 25.55 -37.37 -61.53
C GLY A 6 24.16 -36.93 -61.18
N LEU A 7 23.40 -37.81 -60.49
CA LEU A 7 22.12 -37.47 -59.87
C LEU A 7 22.37 -36.65 -58.62
N ALA A 8 21.82 -35.44 -58.55
CA ALA A 8 21.74 -34.67 -57.32
C ALA A 8 20.43 -35.01 -56.60
N ALA A 9 20.54 -35.65 -55.44
CA ALA A 9 19.42 -35.88 -54.56
C ALA A 9 19.18 -34.62 -53.74
N GLY A 10 18.04 -33.95 -53.97
CA GLY A 10 17.56 -32.83 -53.16
C GLY A 10 16.98 -33.35 -51.84
N ALA A 11 17.64 -33.05 -50.73
CA ALA A 11 17.11 -33.23 -49.39
C ALA A 11 16.21 -32.03 -49.01
N GLY A 12 14.90 -32.22 -49.04
CA GLY A 12 13.94 -31.27 -48.55
C GLY A 12 13.98 -31.21 -47.05
N ILE A 13 14.36 -30.10 -46.46
CA ILE A 13 14.24 -29.83 -45.03
C ILE A 13 12.81 -29.35 -44.77
N ALA A 14 11.99 -30.23 -44.18
CA ALA A 14 10.69 -29.85 -43.63
C ALA A 14 10.93 -29.10 -42.31
N ALA A 15 10.75 -27.77 -42.33
CA ALA A 15 10.74 -26.98 -41.13
C ALA A 15 9.41 -27.21 -40.39
N VAL A 16 9.41 -27.95 -39.32
CA VAL A 16 8.30 -28.07 -38.38
C VAL A 16 8.29 -26.83 -37.52
N VAL A 17 7.36 -25.92 -37.84
CA VAL A 17 7.06 -24.77 -36.96
C VAL A 17 6.25 -25.33 -35.79
N ALA A 18 6.89 -25.63 -34.68
CA ALA A 18 6.22 -25.88 -33.42
C ALA A 18 5.66 -24.54 -32.90
N ALA A 19 4.38 -24.31 -33.12
CA ALA A 19 3.67 -23.24 -32.45
C ALA A 19 3.67 -23.55 -30.94
N GLY A 20 4.62 -22.98 -30.20
CA GLY A 20 4.65 -23.02 -28.75
C GLY A 20 3.45 -22.23 -28.23
N ILE A 21 2.44 -22.95 -27.74
CA ILE A 21 1.40 -22.35 -26.91
C ILE A 21 2.10 -21.96 -25.62
N VAL A 22 2.43 -20.69 -25.47
CA VAL A 22 2.81 -20.12 -24.18
C VAL A 22 1.54 -20.15 -23.33
N VAL A 23 1.37 -21.20 -22.54
CA VAL A 23 0.41 -21.20 -21.45
C VAL A 23 1.00 -20.22 -20.45
N GLU A 24 0.53 -18.98 -20.48
CA GLU A 24 0.71 -18.08 -19.35
C GLU A 24 0.08 -18.80 -18.16
N SER A 25 0.91 -19.41 -17.34
CA SER A 25 0.52 -19.85 -16.01
C SER A 25 0.18 -18.57 -15.24
N GLY A 26 -1.10 -18.18 -15.30
CA GLY A 26 -1.61 -17.13 -14.42
C GLY A 26 -1.18 -17.53 -13.01
N GLU A 27 -0.38 -16.69 -12.36
CA GLU A 27 -0.10 -16.88 -10.95
C GLU A 27 -1.45 -17.05 -10.24
N PRO A 28 -1.57 -18.08 -9.38
CA PRO A 28 -2.80 -18.25 -8.61
C PRO A 28 -3.04 -16.93 -7.87
N ALA A 29 -4.24 -16.37 -8.03
CA ALA A 29 -4.63 -15.17 -7.33
C ALA A 29 -4.33 -15.41 -5.84
N ARG A 30 -3.30 -14.73 -5.32
CA ARG A 30 -2.94 -14.85 -3.91
C ARG A 30 -4.08 -14.29 -3.10
N ALA A 31 -4.56 -15.09 -2.15
CA ALA A 31 -5.50 -14.63 -1.17
C ALA A 31 -4.86 -13.47 -0.39
N VAL A 32 -5.37 -12.26 -0.58
CA VAL A 32 -4.87 -11.07 0.10
C VAL A 32 -5.54 -11.03 1.47
N ALA A 33 -4.76 -11.15 2.55
CA ALA A 33 -5.25 -10.93 3.90
C ALA A 33 -4.89 -9.50 4.33
N PRO A 34 -5.74 -8.78 5.10
CA PRO A 34 -5.35 -7.48 5.63
C PRO A 34 -4.08 -7.62 6.50
N PRO A 35 -3.26 -6.56 6.64
CA PRO A 35 -2.12 -6.60 7.54
C PRO A 35 -2.57 -6.89 8.98
N ALA A 36 -1.70 -7.48 9.78
CA ALA A 36 -2.02 -7.74 11.17
C ALA A 36 -2.26 -6.43 11.95
N ASP A 37 -3.22 -6.44 12.87
CA ASP A 37 -3.33 -5.35 13.84
C ASP A 37 -2.06 -5.30 14.68
N GLY A 38 -1.46 -4.12 14.82
CA GLY A 38 -0.22 -4.03 15.59
C GLY A 38 0.46 -2.69 15.55
N VAL A 39 1.59 -2.67 16.24
CA VAL A 39 2.55 -1.57 16.21
C VAL A 39 3.67 -1.95 15.24
N TYR A 40 3.95 -1.06 14.34
CA TYR A 40 4.97 -1.21 13.30
C TYR A 40 6.04 -0.14 13.44
N THR A 41 7.29 -0.50 13.29
CA THR A 41 8.37 0.47 13.08
C THR A 41 8.27 0.99 11.66
N PHE A 42 8.29 2.30 11.49
CA PHE A 42 8.39 2.96 10.19
C PHE A 42 9.87 3.12 9.83
N ASN A 43 10.30 2.42 8.80
CA ASN A 43 11.66 2.49 8.26
C ASN A 43 11.63 3.32 6.98
N GLY A 44 11.84 4.62 7.12
CA GLY A 44 11.81 5.60 6.04
C GLY A 44 12.51 6.89 6.47
N PRO A 45 12.48 7.92 5.62
CA PRO A 45 13.04 9.22 5.94
C PRO A 45 12.32 9.88 7.12
N GLY A 46 13.09 10.60 7.93
CA GLY A 46 12.57 11.35 9.08
C GLY A 46 12.93 10.74 10.42
N PRO A 47 12.39 11.29 11.51
CA PRO A 47 12.61 10.76 12.85
C PRO A 47 12.00 9.37 12.97
N GLY A 48 12.60 8.53 13.81
CA GLY A 48 12.05 7.18 14.07
C GLY A 48 10.62 7.28 14.60
N THR A 49 9.67 6.76 13.85
CA THR A 49 8.25 6.74 14.20
C THR A 49 7.73 5.32 14.28
N THR A 50 6.66 5.14 15.02
CA THR A 50 5.89 3.91 15.03
C THR A 50 4.51 4.17 14.46
N TRP A 51 4.01 3.21 13.70
CA TRP A 51 2.62 3.21 13.23
C TRP A 51 1.82 2.19 14.00
N THR A 52 0.70 2.60 14.57
CA THR A 52 -0.31 1.67 15.05
C THR A 52 -1.32 1.47 13.92
N ILE A 53 -1.43 0.24 13.45
CA ILE A 53 -2.36 -0.15 12.38
C ILE A 53 -3.46 -1.01 12.97
N GLY A 54 -4.70 -0.65 12.71
CA GLY A 54 -5.88 -1.43 13.03
C GLY A 54 -6.76 -1.65 11.81
N VAL A 55 -7.17 -2.88 11.61
CA VAL A 55 -8.01 -3.27 10.47
C VAL A 55 -9.48 -3.16 10.86
N LEU A 56 -10.23 -2.39 10.10
CA LEU A 56 -11.67 -2.24 10.21
C LEU A 56 -12.33 -2.75 8.93
N CYS A 57 -13.15 -3.79 9.04
CA CYS A 57 -13.93 -4.29 7.91
C CYS A 57 -15.41 -4.15 8.25
N ASP A 58 -16.12 -3.33 7.49
CA ASP A 58 -17.55 -3.08 7.71
C ASP A 58 -18.37 -4.33 7.37
N GLN A 59 -19.26 -4.72 8.29
CA GLN A 59 -20.31 -5.68 7.98
C GLN A 59 -21.49 -4.92 7.41
N VAL A 60 -21.67 -5.00 6.10
CA VAL A 60 -22.85 -4.40 5.47
C VAL A 60 -24.09 -5.20 5.83
N ASN A 61 -25.13 -4.52 6.32
CA ASN A 61 -26.49 -5.02 6.55
C ASN A 61 -26.69 -5.96 7.74
N GLY A 62 -25.98 -5.80 8.84
CA GLY A 62 -26.26 -6.59 10.05
C GLY A 62 -26.25 -8.11 9.84
N SER A 63 -26.06 -8.55 8.59
CA SER A 63 -26.03 -9.95 8.25
C SER A 63 -24.70 -10.52 8.72
N ARG A 64 -24.79 -11.52 9.58
CA ARG A 64 -23.66 -12.34 10.01
C ARG A 64 -23.11 -13.21 8.85
N TYR A 65 -23.35 -12.81 7.61
CA TYR A 65 -22.77 -13.50 6.47
C TYR A 65 -21.27 -13.21 6.46
N TYR A 66 -20.53 -14.26 6.61
CA TYR A 66 -19.08 -14.28 6.50
C TYR A 66 -18.71 -13.78 5.11
N LYS A 67 -18.10 -12.60 5.02
CA LYS A 67 -17.52 -12.12 3.78
C LYS A 67 -16.12 -12.70 3.66
N ASP A 68 -15.82 -13.19 2.48
CA ASP A 68 -14.48 -13.65 2.17
C ASP A 68 -13.56 -12.45 1.90
N TYR A 69 -12.94 -11.93 2.96
CA TYR A 69 -11.98 -10.84 2.85
C TYR A 69 -10.65 -11.27 2.20
N SER A 70 -10.48 -12.53 1.82
CA SER A 70 -9.38 -12.96 0.97
C SER A 70 -9.55 -12.52 -0.48
N ASN A 71 -10.78 -12.11 -0.86
CA ASN A 71 -11.05 -11.49 -2.14
C ASN A 71 -10.66 -10.00 -2.08
N PRO A 72 -9.70 -9.53 -2.90
CA PRO A 72 -9.22 -8.15 -2.87
C PRO A 72 -10.31 -7.13 -3.20
N ASP A 73 -11.30 -7.45 -4.03
CA ASP A 73 -12.40 -6.54 -4.36
C ASP A 73 -13.30 -6.34 -3.13
N ILE A 74 -13.63 -7.42 -2.43
CA ILE A 74 -14.41 -7.36 -1.19
C ILE A 74 -13.62 -6.59 -0.11
N MET A 75 -12.32 -6.84 -0.01
CA MET A 75 -11.46 -6.12 0.92
C MET A 75 -11.40 -4.62 0.60
N ALA A 76 -11.27 -4.26 -0.69
CA ALA A 76 -11.23 -2.86 -1.12
C ALA A 76 -12.51 -2.10 -0.79
N ASP A 77 -13.66 -2.75 -0.95
CA ASP A 77 -14.97 -2.15 -0.71
C ASP A 77 -15.29 -2.00 0.78
N PHE A 78 -14.96 -2.99 1.59
CA PHE A 78 -15.45 -3.11 2.97
C PHE A 78 -14.40 -2.95 4.04
N CYS A 79 -13.11 -3.01 3.72
CA CYS A 79 -12.05 -2.85 4.72
C CYS A 79 -11.36 -1.50 4.62
N ALA A 80 -10.91 -1.01 5.77
CA ALA A 80 -10.03 0.14 5.89
C ALA A 80 -8.99 -0.14 6.97
N LEU A 81 -7.83 0.50 6.88
CA LEU A 81 -6.87 0.52 7.95
C LEU A 81 -6.92 1.87 8.66
N ASN A 82 -7.08 1.87 9.97
CA ASN A 82 -6.76 3.03 10.77
C ASN A 82 -5.25 3.03 11.03
N VAL A 83 -4.59 4.09 10.62
CA VAL A 83 -3.15 4.29 10.81
C VAL A 83 -2.94 5.48 11.72
N VAL A 84 -2.21 5.28 12.80
CA VAL A 84 -1.78 6.36 13.70
C VAL A 84 -0.28 6.34 13.76
N SER A 85 0.36 7.40 13.29
CA SER A 85 1.80 7.60 13.38
C SER A 85 2.13 8.41 14.63
N ALA A 86 3.09 7.93 15.40
CA ALA A 86 3.56 8.60 16.60
C ALA A 86 5.08 8.44 16.73
N THR A 87 5.74 9.52 17.20
CA THR A 87 7.14 9.47 17.58
C THR A 87 7.22 9.13 19.06
N PRO A 88 7.91 8.04 19.44
CA PRO A 88 8.08 7.69 20.85
C PRO A 88 8.89 8.75 21.61
N GLY A 89 8.40 9.14 22.77
CA GLY A 89 9.09 10.07 23.66
C GLY A 89 8.48 11.46 23.72
N ALA A 90 8.92 12.20 24.73
CA ALA A 90 8.56 13.61 24.94
C ALA A 90 9.81 14.35 25.42
N PRO A 91 9.97 15.67 25.12
CA PRO A 91 9.06 16.54 24.41
C PRO A 91 9.10 16.34 22.88
N ILE A 92 7.97 16.59 22.22
CA ILE A 92 7.86 16.47 20.77
C ILE A 92 8.54 17.65 20.10
N SER A 93 9.61 17.40 19.35
CA SER A 93 10.27 18.37 18.49
C SER A 93 9.39 18.76 17.29
N THR A 94 9.77 19.82 16.56
CA THR A 94 9.06 20.20 15.32
C THR A 94 9.07 19.07 14.29
N ALA A 95 10.20 18.38 14.13
CA ALA A 95 10.32 17.24 13.22
C ALA A 95 9.40 16.07 13.62
N GLU A 96 9.29 15.81 14.93
CA GLU A 96 8.39 14.78 15.46
C GLU A 96 6.92 15.14 15.25
N LYS A 97 6.54 16.40 15.43
CA LYS A 97 5.19 16.87 15.12
C LYS A 97 4.85 16.67 13.64
N MET A 98 5.80 16.97 12.76
CA MET A 98 5.64 16.75 11.32
C MET A 98 5.43 15.26 10.97
N ALA A 99 6.01 14.35 11.75
CA ALA A 99 5.89 12.92 11.55
C ALA A 99 4.61 12.31 12.17
N ASN A 100 3.96 13.00 13.11
CA ASN A 100 2.77 12.52 13.80
C ASN A 100 1.51 12.83 12.97
N PHE A 101 0.70 11.84 12.70
CA PHE A 101 -0.56 11.97 11.99
C PHE A 101 -1.50 10.78 12.27
N SER A 102 -2.73 10.91 11.82
CA SER A 102 -3.64 9.78 11.69
C SER A 102 -4.23 9.78 10.28
N GLY A 103 -4.52 8.58 9.77
CA GLY A 103 -5.09 8.40 8.45
C GLY A 103 -5.91 7.13 8.34
N ARG A 104 -6.81 7.10 7.37
CA ARG A 104 -7.60 5.91 7.04
C ARG A 104 -7.22 5.43 5.66
N ALA A 105 -6.51 4.30 5.59
CA ALA A 105 -6.10 3.71 4.33
C ALA A 105 -7.23 2.87 3.72
N ARG A 106 -7.37 2.95 2.41
CA ARG A 106 -8.23 2.09 1.59
C ARG A 106 -7.34 1.32 0.61
N LEU A 107 -7.77 0.10 0.28
CA LEU A 107 -7.10 -0.68 -0.75
C LEU A 107 -7.45 -0.10 -2.12
N THR A 108 -6.46 0.46 -2.81
CA THR A 108 -6.64 1.11 -4.11
C THR A 108 -5.56 0.60 -5.05
N SER A 109 -5.96 -0.05 -6.15
CA SER A 109 -5.02 -0.65 -7.11
C SER A 109 -3.99 -1.58 -6.46
N GLY A 110 -4.43 -2.39 -5.49
CA GLY A 110 -3.59 -3.36 -4.78
C GLY A 110 -2.70 -2.78 -3.68
N LEU A 111 -2.77 -1.48 -3.41
CA LEU A 111 -2.00 -0.81 -2.36
C LEU A 111 -2.92 -0.18 -1.32
N TRP A 112 -2.58 -0.30 -0.05
CA TRP A 112 -3.20 0.46 1.02
C TRP A 112 -2.78 1.92 0.91
N THR A 113 -3.72 2.78 0.57
CA THR A 113 -3.44 4.19 0.23
C THR A 113 -4.26 5.13 1.10
N PHE A 114 -3.60 6.17 1.60
CA PHE A 114 -4.27 7.27 2.31
C PHE A 114 -3.53 8.59 2.13
N LYS A 115 -4.26 9.68 2.36
CA LYS A 115 -3.75 11.05 2.31
C LYS A 115 -3.81 11.68 3.69
N VAL A 116 -2.84 12.54 3.97
CA VAL A 116 -2.79 13.38 5.16
C VAL A 116 -2.47 14.80 4.73
N ASP A 117 -3.35 15.75 5.08
CA ASP A 117 -3.06 17.16 4.91
C ASP A 117 -2.46 17.68 6.22
N LYS A 118 -1.24 18.21 6.13
CA LYS A 118 -0.50 18.73 7.27
C LYS A 118 -0.32 20.23 7.15
N ALA A 119 -0.60 20.94 8.22
CA ALA A 119 -0.33 22.36 8.29
C ALA A 119 1.16 22.69 8.44
N ASP A 120 1.93 21.72 8.95
CA ASP A 120 3.34 21.80 9.32
C ASP A 120 4.22 20.72 8.64
N GLY A 121 3.84 20.31 7.41
CA GLY A 121 4.43 19.17 6.72
C GLY A 121 5.79 19.42 6.06
N VAL A 122 6.20 20.67 5.84
CA VAL A 122 7.53 21.00 5.27
C VAL A 122 8.27 22.03 6.12
N SER A 123 9.60 21.88 6.20
CA SER A 123 10.45 22.84 6.88
C SER A 123 10.74 24.05 6.00
N CYS A 124 10.63 25.25 6.57
CA CYS A 124 10.91 26.51 5.89
C CYS A 124 12.40 26.91 6.02
N PRO A 125 13.06 27.45 4.98
CA PRO A 125 14.46 27.87 5.04
C PRO A 125 14.75 28.91 6.10
N GLY A 126 13.80 29.79 6.41
CA GLY A 126 13.91 30.83 7.44
C GLY A 126 13.50 30.37 8.85
N GLY A 127 13.24 29.09 9.04
CA GLY A 127 12.68 28.53 10.27
C GLY A 127 11.15 28.43 10.21
N GLY A 128 10.58 27.60 11.09
CA GLY A 128 9.16 27.25 11.07
C GLY A 128 8.83 26.18 10.04
N THR A 129 7.55 26.01 9.79
CA THR A 129 7.01 24.97 8.91
C THR A 129 5.91 25.52 8.00
N GLY A 130 5.59 24.80 6.93
CA GLY A 130 4.53 25.10 6.00
C GLY A 130 3.67 23.90 5.66
N PRO A 131 2.52 24.11 4.99
CA PRO A 131 1.59 23.04 4.68
C PRO A 131 2.09 22.09 3.57
N SER A 132 1.69 20.84 3.69
CA SER A 132 1.84 19.81 2.66
C SER A 132 0.63 18.89 2.61
N THR A 133 0.47 18.24 1.46
CA THR A 133 -0.37 17.04 1.32
C THR A 133 0.55 15.84 1.16
N GLU A 134 0.41 14.87 2.02
CA GLU A 134 1.22 13.66 1.99
C GLU A 134 0.35 12.45 1.60
N THR A 135 0.88 11.62 0.73
CA THR A 135 0.22 10.38 0.31
C THR A 135 1.12 9.20 0.65
N TYR A 136 0.58 8.26 1.38
CA TYR A 136 1.22 6.99 1.69
C TYR A 136 0.53 5.88 0.91
N ALA A 137 1.32 5.02 0.27
CA ALA A 137 0.82 3.85 -0.44
C ALA A 137 1.77 2.69 -0.19
N PHE A 138 1.28 1.57 0.34
CA PHE A 138 2.10 0.41 0.68
C PHE A 138 1.42 -0.91 0.33
N ASP A 139 2.24 -1.89 0.01
CA ASP A 139 1.82 -3.23 -0.33
C ASP A 139 1.52 -4.04 0.93
N ASN A 140 0.51 -4.87 0.84
CA ASN A 140 -0.01 -5.64 1.97
C ASN A 140 0.89 -6.79 2.43
N GLU A 141 1.66 -7.39 1.52
CA GLU A 141 2.50 -8.55 1.81
C GLU A 141 3.91 -8.13 2.22
N THR A 142 4.50 -7.22 1.46
CA THR A 142 5.87 -6.76 1.69
C THR A 142 5.96 -5.68 2.74
N MET A 143 4.83 -5.03 3.04
CA MET A 143 4.75 -3.84 3.92
C MET A 143 5.71 -2.73 3.48
N ALA A 144 6.15 -2.76 2.23
CA ALA A 144 6.96 -1.71 1.60
C ALA A 144 6.07 -0.76 0.81
N GLY A 145 6.47 0.50 0.74
CA GLY A 145 5.64 1.50 0.11
C GLY A 145 6.37 2.76 -0.30
N THR A 146 5.58 3.73 -0.73
CA THR A 146 6.04 5.07 -1.10
C THR A 146 5.30 6.13 -0.32
N HIS A 147 6.05 7.11 0.14
CA HIS A 147 5.60 8.35 0.75
C HIS A 147 5.82 9.48 -0.26
N THR A 148 4.74 10.14 -0.65
CA THR A 148 4.77 11.27 -1.57
C THR A 148 4.39 12.52 -0.80
N ILE A 149 5.26 13.52 -0.79
CA ILE A 149 5.04 14.83 -0.17
C ILE A 149 4.84 15.82 -1.29
N LEU A 150 3.73 16.55 -1.24
CA LEU A 150 3.40 17.60 -2.20
C LEU A 150 3.18 18.91 -1.45
N HIS A 151 3.87 19.96 -1.85
CA HIS A 151 3.58 21.32 -1.36
C HIS A 151 3.58 22.32 -2.50
N GLY A 152 2.79 23.36 -2.34
CA GLY A 152 2.79 24.52 -3.22
C GLY A 152 3.94 25.49 -2.92
N ALA A 153 3.91 26.66 -3.52
CA ALA A 153 4.82 27.75 -3.14
C ALA A 153 4.51 28.17 -1.70
N VAL A 154 5.47 27.96 -0.80
CA VAL A 154 5.30 28.24 0.64
C VAL A 154 6.65 28.65 1.24
N CYS A 155 6.66 29.65 2.11
CA CYS A 155 7.86 30.18 2.83
C CYS A 155 9.11 30.36 1.94
N GLY A 156 8.93 30.76 0.68
CA GLY A 156 10.03 30.95 -0.30
C GLY A 156 10.45 29.68 -1.04
N LEU A 157 9.89 28.53 -0.70
CA LEU A 157 10.08 27.29 -1.47
C LEU A 157 9.22 27.34 -2.74
N GLN A 158 9.78 26.76 -3.82
CA GLN A 158 9.00 26.50 -5.03
C GLN A 158 8.11 25.28 -4.82
N PRO A 159 7.00 25.14 -5.58
CA PRO A 159 6.19 23.93 -5.56
C PRO A 159 7.05 22.71 -5.86
N GLU A 160 6.92 21.68 -5.03
CA GLU A 160 7.69 20.45 -5.17
C GLU A 160 6.83 19.23 -4.86
N MET A 161 7.12 18.13 -5.55
CA MET A 161 6.64 16.80 -5.24
C MET A 161 7.85 15.90 -4.99
N LYS A 162 8.01 15.47 -3.73
CA LYS A 162 9.07 14.54 -3.32
C LYS A 162 8.47 13.16 -3.11
N LYS A 163 9.13 12.12 -3.60
CA LYS A 163 8.72 10.73 -3.42
C LYS A 163 9.85 9.92 -2.80
N GLU A 164 9.54 9.23 -1.72
CA GLU A 164 10.50 8.47 -0.91
C GLU A 164 9.96 7.06 -0.65
N GLY A 165 10.87 6.08 -0.55
CA GLY A 165 10.51 4.72 -0.18
C GLY A 165 10.45 4.57 1.34
N PHE A 166 9.59 3.66 1.82
CA PHE A 166 9.57 3.22 3.21
C PHE A 166 9.20 1.76 3.34
N SER A 167 9.39 1.19 4.52
CA SER A 167 8.86 -0.11 4.90
C SER A 167 8.35 -0.10 6.33
N LEU A 168 7.44 -1.02 6.63
CA LEU A 168 6.84 -1.22 7.94
C LEU A 168 7.24 -2.59 8.47
N GLN A 169 7.70 -2.63 9.70
CA GLN A 169 8.07 -3.87 10.37
C GLN A 169 7.24 -4.05 11.64
N LEU A 170 6.46 -5.12 11.71
CA LEU A 170 5.66 -5.43 12.90
C LEU A 170 6.55 -5.64 14.12
N VAL A 171 6.26 -4.89 15.17
CA VAL A 171 6.96 -4.97 16.47
C VAL A 171 6.17 -5.83 17.46
N GLY A 172 4.86 -5.69 17.46
CA GLY A 172 4.01 -6.40 18.37
C GLY A 172 2.53 -6.00 18.28
N PRO A 173 1.70 -6.54 19.18
CA PRO A 173 0.28 -6.21 19.18
C PRO A 173 0.05 -4.74 19.53
N PRO A 174 -1.11 -4.17 19.19
CA PRO A 174 -1.45 -2.80 19.55
C PRO A 174 -1.56 -2.65 21.07
N PRO A 175 -1.30 -1.45 21.61
CA PRO A 175 -1.33 -1.20 23.06
C PRO A 175 -2.72 -1.38 23.69
N SER A 176 -3.76 -1.32 22.87
CA SER A 176 -5.14 -1.59 23.27
C SER A 176 -5.79 -2.47 22.21
N PRO A 177 -6.70 -3.39 22.62
CA PRO A 177 -7.47 -4.18 21.67
C PRO A 177 -8.17 -3.27 20.64
N ILE A 178 -8.08 -3.61 19.35
CA ILE A 178 -8.79 -2.91 18.30
C ILE A 178 -10.16 -3.56 18.15
N GLU A 179 -11.21 -2.80 18.39
CA GLU A 179 -12.56 -3.23 18.05
C GLU A 179 -12.69 -3.31 16.55
N ARG A 180 -12.76 -4.52 16.02
CA ARG A 180 -12.88 -4.77 14.58
C ARG A 180 -14.24 -4.41 14.03
N TYR A 181 -15.24 -4.36 14.90
CA TYR A 181 -16.64 -4.08 14.57
C TYR A 181 -17.20 -3.02 15.53
N PRO A 182 -16.67 -1.78 15.49
CA PRO A 182 -17.13 -0.72 16.38
C PRO A 182 -18.59 -0.33 16.13
N LEU A 183 -19.16 -0.77 15.00
CA LEU A 183 -20.50 -0.41 14.57
C LEU A 183 -21.35 -1.68 14.40
N LEU A 184 -22.28 -1.91 15.31
CA LEU A 184 -23.39 -2.81 15.08
C LEU A 184 -24.38 -2.08 14.17
N CYS A 185 -24.39 -2.43 12.89
CA CYS A 185 -25.39 -1.92 11.97
C CYS A 185 -26.67 -2.72 12.13
N ASN A 186 -27.79 -2.04 12.41
CA ASN A 186 -29.10 -2.68 12.37
C ASN A 186 -29.59 -2.85 10.91
N ASP A 187 -30.65 -3.60 10.73
CA ASP A 187 -31.24 -3.89 9.40
C ASP A 187 -31.75 -2.63 8.65
N ILE A 188 -31.67 -1.47 9.28
CA ILE A 188 -32.15 -0.17 8.74
C ILE A 188 -30.97 0.76 8.39
N ALA A 189 -29.77 0.21 8.23
CA ALA A 189 -28.56 0.95 7.86
C ALA A 189 -28.08 2.01 8.87
N MET A 190 -28.51 1.94 10.12
CA MET A 190 -27.92 2.74 11.20
C MET A 190 -26.89 1.91 11.96
N CYS A 191 -25.67 2.42 11.99
CA CYS A 191 -24.54 1.84 12.71
C CYS A 191 -24.32 2.62 14.02
N PHE A 192 -24.14 1.92 15.15
CA PHE A 192 -23.93 2.48 16.47
C PHE A 192 -22.54 2.15 16.98
#